data_1e8c15c58b264b8a56d6863d3d7e0c3a
#
_entry.id   1e8c15c58b264b8a56d6863d3d7e0c3a
#
_cell.length_a   1.000
_cell.length_b   1.000
_cell.length_c   1.000
_cell.angle_alpha   90.00
_cell.angle_beta   90.00
_cell.angle_gamma   90.00
#
_symmetry.space_group_name_H-M   'P 1'
#
loop_
_entity.id
_entity.type
_entity.pdbx_description
1 polymer ?
#
loop_
_entity_poly.entity_id
_entity_poly.type
_entity_poly.pdbx_seq_one_letter_code
_entity_poly.pdbx_strand_id
1 'polypeptide(L)'
;MTKPIYTYTSIHIKEAFQFEQLLENIFNGMNVSYKRKSEYMEFETDKFTLICAPLFSNNCFPYKRCSCLILDLDYSRIPFAAYDKVDYAVENILHEIHHDTEVIDKNDFMKIIKKMYEV
;
A
#
# COMPACT_ATOMS: atom_id res chain seq x y z
N MET A 1 9.61 -5.78 19.61
CA MET A 1 8.40 -5.26 18.96
C MET A 1 8.51 -5.41 17.44
N THR A 2 7.46 -5.91 16.84
CA THR A 2 7.42 -6.02 15.39
C THR A 2 7.03 -4.68 14.76
N LYS A 3 7.66 -4.37 13.63
CA LYS A 3 7.31 -3.17 12.87
C LYS A 3 5.92 -3.33 12.26
N PRO A 4 5.14 -2.25 12.16
CA PRO A 4 3.86 -2.34 11.47
C PRO A 4 4.05 -2.65 9.98
N ILE A 5 3.11 -3.40 9.43
CA ILE A 5 3.08 -3.75 8.02
C ILE A 5 1.95 -2.98 7.35
N TYR A 6 2.29 -2.19 6.35
CA TYR A 6 1.34 -1.48 5.51
C TYR A 6 1.22 -2.22 4.19
N THR A 7 0.00 -2.43 3.73
CA THR A 7 -0.24 -2.98 2.40
C THR A 7 -0.86 -1.90 1.53
N TYR A 8 -0.19 -1.59 0.42
CA TYR A 8 -0.67 -0.63 -0.57
C TYR A 8 -1.34 -1.39 -1.71
N THR A 9 -2.58 -1.03 -2.00
CA THR A 9 -3.35 -1.66 -3.06
C THR A 9 -3.83 -0.61 -4.06
N SER A 10 -3.49 -0.83 -5.33
CA SER A 10 -3.95 -0.03 -6.46
C SER A 10 -4.65 -0.91 -7.46
N ILE A 11 -5.37 -0.32 -8.42
CA ILE A 11 -6.03 -1.08 -9.47
C ILE A 11 -5.00 -1.70 -10.42
N HIS A 12 -4.00 -0.92 -10.83
CA HIS A 12 -2.95 -1.36 -11.74
C HIS A 12 -1.58 -1.36 -11.06
N ILE A 13 -0.72 -2.28 -11.52
CA ILE A 13 0.65 -2.39 -11.00
C ILE A 13 1.46 -1.12 -11.27
N LYS A 14 1.15 -0.40 -12.34
CA LYS A 14 1.82 0.86 -12.68
C LYS A 14 1.73 1.89 -11.56
N GLU A 15 0.58 1.98 -10.92
CA GLU A 15 0.38 2.91 -9.80
C GLU A 15 1.24 2.53 -8.60
N ALA A 16 1.41 1.23 -8.37
CA ALA A 16 2.29 0.75 -7.30
C ALA A 16 3.75 1.14 -7.55
N PHE A 17 4.24 1.00 -8.78
CA PHE A 17 5.59 1.45 -9.13
C PHE A 17 5.75 2.96 -8.95
N GLN A 18 4.76 3.73 -9.35
CA GLN A 18 4.78 5.18 -9.16
C GLN A 18 4.81 5.56 -7.68
N PHE A 19 4.06 4.83 -6.86
CA PHE A 19 4.04 5.05 -5.42
C PHE A 19 5.39 4.74 -4.78
N GLU A 20 6.00 3.62 -5.15
CA GLU A 20 7.34 3.27 -4.67
C GLU A 20 8.37 4.33 -5.05
N GLN A 21 8.32 4.83 -6.30
CA GLN A 21 9.22 5.88 -6.75
C GLN A 21 9.04 7.16 -5.95
N LEU A 22 7.81 7.52 -5.66
CA LEU A 22 7.50 8.67 -4.82
C LEU A 22 8.11 8.52 -3.43
N LEU A 23 7.98 7.35 -2.83
CA LEU A 23 8.54 7.08 -1.52
C LEU A 23 10.07 7.14 -1.53
N GLU A 24 10.72 6.58 -2.56
CA GLU A 24 12.17 6.66 -2.69
C GLU A 24 12.63 8.12 -2.73
N ASN A 25 11.95 8.95 -3.50
CA ASN A 25 12.29 10.37 -3.60
C ASN A 25 12.15 11.07 -2.25
N ILE A 26 11.08 10.77 -1.53
CA ILE A 26 10.84 11.36 -0.20
C ILE A 26 11.92 10.92 0.78
N PHE A 27 12.22 9.64 0.86
CA PHE A 27 13.21 9.11 1.81
C PHE A 27 14.62 9.59 1.47
N ASN A 28 14.96 9.67 0.19
CA ASN A 28 16.25 10.22 -0.21
C ASN A 28 16.38 11.69 0.21
N GLY A 29 15.32 12.48 0.07
CA GLY A 29 15.29 13.87 0.51
C GLY A 29 15.37 14.04 2.03
N MET A 30 14.92 13.05 2.78
CA MET A 30 14.92 13.06 4.24
C MET A 30 16.10 12.31 4.86
N ASN A 31 16.98 11.75 4.04
CA ASN A 31 18.09 10.89 4.47
C ASN A 31 17.65 9.68 5.28
N VAL A 32 16.49 9.10 4.93
CA VAL A 32 15.99 7.89 5.57
C VAL A 32 16.51 6.67 4.80
N SER A 33 17.12 5.73 5.52
CA SER A 33 17.60 4.49 4.93
C SER A 33 16.44 3.53 4.69
N TYR A 34 16.45 2.86 3.54
CA TYR A 34 15.43 1.88 3.19
C TYR A 34 16.03 0.74 2.38
N LYS A 35 15.33 -0.40 2.39
CA LYS A 35 15.63 -1.55 1.54
C LYS A 35 14.43 -1.84 0.65
N ARG A 36 14.70 -2.12 -0.62
CA ARG A 36 13.65 -2.45 -1.57
C ARG A 36 13.85 -3.88 -2.07
N LYS A 37 12.83 -4.72 -1.92
CA LYS A 37 12.82 -6.09 -2.40
C LYS A 37 11.89 -6.16 -3.61
N SER A 38 12.46 -6.09 -4.81
CA SER A 38 11.68 -5.99 -6.05
C SER A 38 10.84 -7.24 -6.33
N GLU A 39 11.27 -8.42 -5.88
CA GLU A 39 10.53 -9.67 -6.12
C GLU A 39 9.13 -9.66 -5.51
N TYR A 40 8.96 -8.98 -4.39
CA TYR A 40 7.69 -8.95 -3.66
C TYR A 40 7.11 -7.55 -3.58
N MET A 41 7.67 -6.61 -4.33
CA MET A 41 7.29 -5.20 -4.23
C MET A 41 7.26 -4.72 -2.77
N GLU A 42 8.25 -5.14 -2.01
CA GLU A 42 8.37 -4.83 -0.60
C GLU A 42 9.35 -3.68 -0.38
N PHE A 43 8.99 -2.79 0.51
CA PHE A 43 9.77 -1.61 0.85
C PHE A 43 9.92 -1.59 2.37
N GLU A 44 11.15 -1.63 2.87
CA GLU A 44 11.39 -1.74 4.31
C GLU A 44 12.23 -0.59 4.83
N THR A 45 11.77 0.03 5.92
CA THR A 45 12.53 1.01 6.66
C THR A 45 12.75 0.51 8.11
N ASP A 46 13.42 1.29 8.91
CA ASP A 46 13.60 0.97 10.33
C ASP A 46 12.29 1.01 11.12
N LYS A 47 11.28 1.70 10.62
CA LYS A 47 10.01 1.93 11.34
C LYS A 47 8.81 1.18 10.80
N PHE A 48 8.85 0.73 9.54
CA PHE A 48 7.73 0.01 8.95
C PHE A 48 8.15 -0.84 7.76
N THR A 49 7.26 -1.73 7.36
CA THR A 49 7.37 -2.50 6.12
C THR A 49 6.16 -2.17 5.25
N LEU A 50 6.39 -1.89 3.99
CA LEU A 50 5.33 -1.64 3.01
C LEU A 50 5.35 -2.74 1.97
N ILE A 51 4.20 -3.34 1.70
CA ILE A 51 4.03 -4.34 0.65
C ILE A 51 3.04 -3.78 -0.36
N CYS A 52 3.43 -3.73 -1.64
CA CYS A 52 2.55 -3.27 -2.70
C CYS A 52 1.91 -4.47 -3.39
N ALA A 53 0.59 -4.53 -3.37
CA ALA A 53 -0.18 -5.63 -3.94
C ALA A 53 -1.27 -5.07 -4.87
N PRO A 54 -1.14 -5.27 -6.18
CA PRO A 54 -2.21 -4.86 -7.11
C PRO A 54 -3.52 -5.57 -6.78
N LEU A 55 -4.64 -4.89 -7.03
CA LEU A 55 -5.97 -5.36 -6.65
C LEU A 55 -6.31 -6.75 -7.18
N PHE A 56 -5.87 -7.05 -8.39
CA PHE A 56 -6.17 -8.33 -9.04
C PHE A 56 -5.03 -9.36 -8.92
N SER A 57 -4.10 -9.15 -7.98
CA SER A 57 -3.08 -10.16 -7.71
C SER A 57 -3.73 -11.35 -7.01
N ASN A 58 -3.23 -12.55 -7.31
CA ASN A 58 -3.76 -13.78 -6.72
C ASN A 58 -3.22 -14.06 -5.31
N ASN A 59 -2.47 -13.13 -4.75
CA ASN A 59 -1.83 -13.32 -3.46
C ASN A 59 -2.58 -12.58 -2.36
N CYS A 60 -3.32 -13.31 -1.54
CA CYS A 60 -4.07 -12.77 -0.40
C CYS A 60 -3.20 -12.53 0.84
N PHE A 61 -1.99 -13.04 0.83
CA PHE A 61 -1.11 -13.01 1.99
C PHE A 61 -0.83 -11.61 2.56
N PRO A 62 -0.59 -10.59 1.72
CA PRO A 62 -0.30 -9.26 2.24
C PRO A 62 -1.46 -8.63 3.03
N TYR A 63 -2.68 -9.04 2.74
CA TYR A 63 -3.86 -8.47 3.41
C TYR A 63 -4.09 -9.07 4.80
N LYS A 64 -3.76 -10.33 4.97
CA LYS A 64 -4.01 -11.05 6.23
C LYS A 64 -3.12 -10.58 7.37
N ARG A 65 -1.94 -10.06 7.06
CA ARG A 65 -0.95 -9.68 8.06
C ARG A 65 -0.71 -8.18 8.18
N CYS A 66 -1.45 -7.38 7.43
CA CYS A 66 -1.19 -5.95 7.48
C CYS A 66 -1.85 -5.29 8.70
N SER A 67 -1.13 -4.34 9.27
CA SER A 67 -1.65 -3.49 10.34
C SER A 67 -2.54 -2.40 9.78
N CYS A 68 -2.27 -1.99 8.53
CA CYS A 68 -2.96 -0.90 7.87
C CYS A 68 -3.03 -1.17 6.38
N LEU A 69 -4.20 -1.00 5.79
CA LEU A 69 -4.43 -1.16 4.37
C LEU A 69 -4.59 0.21 3.72
N ILE A 70 -3.75 0.49 2.72
CA ILE A 70 -3.81 1.73 1.95
C ILE A 70 -4.52 1.45 0.64
N LEU A 71 -5.70 2.02 0.45
CA LEU A 71 -6.45 1.88 -0.80
C LEU A 71 -6.25 3.12 -1.67
N ASP A 72 -5.63 2.92 -2.83
CA ASP A 72 -5.41 3.96 -3.83
C ASP A 72 -6.13 3.57 -5.11
N LEU A 73 -7.44 3.79 -5.13
CA LEU A 73 -8.31 3.34 -6.20
C LEU A 73 -8.75 4.53 -7.07
N ASP A 74 -8.17 4.63 -8.23
CA ASP A 74 -8.50 5.67 -9.20
C ASP A 74 -9.42 5.12 -10.28
N TYR A 75 -10.73 5.25 -10.05
CA TYR A 75 -11.75 4.76 -10.98
C TYR A 75 -11.76 5.52 -12.31
N SER A 76 -11.20 6.71 -12.35
CA SER A 76 -11.16 7.51 -13.59
C SER A 76 -10.27 6.87 -14.66
N ARG A 77 -9.39 5.94 -14.25
CA ARG A 77 -8.45 5.27 -15.17
C ARG A 77 -8.99 3.95 -15.73
N ILE A 78 -10.20 3.56 -15.38
CA ILE A 78 -10.80 2.32 -15.86
C ILE A 78 -12.14 2.58 -16.54
N PRO A 79 -12.57 1.70 -17.47
CA PRO A 79 -13.89 1.82 -18.09
C PRO A 79 -14.98 1.63 -17.05
N PHE A 80 -16.09 2.33 -17.26
CA PHE A 80 -17.25 2.21 -16.36
C PHE A 80 -17.70 0.76 -16.17
N ALA A 81 -17.62 -0.04 -17.24
CA ALA A 81 -18.01 -1.45 -17.21
C ALA A 81 -17.13 -2.30 -16.24
N ALA A 82 -15.96 -1.81 -15.85
CA ALA A 82 -15.07 -2.51 -14.93
C ALA A 82 -15.27 -2.14 -13.45
N TYR A 83 -16.11 -1.15 -13.15
CA TYR A 83 -16.34 -0.67 -11.79
C TYR A 83 -16.82 -1.78 -10.85
N ASP A 84 -17.77 -2.61 -11.32
CA ASP A 84 -18.31 -3.70 -10.49
C ASP A 84 -17.24 -4.73 -10.13
N LYS A 85 -16.31 -5.01 -11.04
CA LYS A 85 -15.22 -5.94 -10.79
C LYS A 85 -14.28 -5.38 -9.72
N VAL A 86 -13.98 -4.10 -9.78
CA VAL A 86 -13.13 -3.43 -8.80
C VAL A 86 -13.83 -3.45 -7.44
N ASP A 87 -15.10 -3.07 -7.37
CA ASP A 87 -15.87 -3.06 -6.13
C ASP A 87 -15.92 -4.45 -5.49
N TYR A 88 -16.14 -5.48 -6.29
CA TYR A 88 -16.18 -6.87 -5.80
C TYR A 88 -14.82 -7.29 -5.25
N ALA A 89 -13.74 -6.95 -5.95
CA ALA A 89 -12.39 -7.29 -5.48
C ALA A 89 -12.05 -6.56 -4.17
N VAL A 90 -12.46 -5.31 -4.03
CA VAL A 90 -12.27 -4.55 -2.80
C VAL A 90 -13.05 -5.18 -1.64
N GLU A 91 -14.30 -5.56 -1.88
CA GLU A 91 -15.09 -6.26 -0.85
C GLU A 91 -14.40 -7.53 -0.37
N ASN A 92 -13.87 -8.33 -1.29
CA ASN A 92 -13.16 -9.55 -0.93
C ASN A 92 -11.95 -9.26 -0.04
N ILE A 93 -11.19 -8.21 -0.36
CA ILE A 93 -10.04 -7.80 0.45
C ILE A 93 -10.50 -7.38 1.85
N LEU A 94 -11.57 -6.59 1.94
CA LEU A 94 -12.09 -6.12 3.22
C LEU A 94 -12.60 -7.27 4.10
N HIS A 95 -13.03 -8.37 3.49
CA HIS A 95 -13.40 -9.58 4.23
C HIS A 95 -12.19 -10.38 4.72
N GLU A 96 -11.05 -10.26 4.02
CA GLU A 96 -9.83 -11.02 4.34
C GLU A 96 -8.97 -10.35 5.42
N ILE A 97 -9.08 -9.04 5.59
CA ILE A 97 -8.26 -8.32 6.59
C ILE A 97 -8.79 -8.55 7.99
N HIS A 98 -7.88 -8.41 8.97
CA HIS A 98 -8.26 -8.51 10.37
C HIS A 98 -9.15 -7.32 10.76
N HIS A 99 -10.06 -7.52 11.72
CA HIS A 99 -10.97 -6.46 12.17
C HIS A 99 -10.23 -5.25 12.77
N ASP A 100 -9.00 -5.44 13.26
CA ASP A 100 -8.18 -4.37 13.81
C ASP A 100 -7.38 -3.62 12.73
N THR A 101 -7.41 -4.10 11.48
CA THR A 101 -6.69 -3.45 10.39
C THR A 101 -7.37 -2.14 10.02
N GLU A 102 -6.61 -1.04 10.08
CA GLU A 102 -7.10 0.26 9.67
C GLU A 102 -7.04 0.39 8.15
N VAL A 103 -8.07 0.99 7.55
CA VAL A 103 -8.12 1.26 6.11
C VAL A 103 -7.99 2.75 5.90
N ILE A 104 -6.97 3.16 5.15
CA ILE A 104 -6.67 4.57 4.89
C ILE A 104 -6.43 4.80 3.40
N ASP A 105 -6.41 6.06 2.98
CA ASP A 105 -6.03 6.42 1.62
C ASP A 105 -4.54 6.80 1.55
N LYS A 106 -4.07 7.07 0.33
CA LYS A 106 -2.68 7.43 0.10
C LYS A 106 -2.28 8.72 0.81
N ASN A 107 -3.17 9.72 0.83
CA ASN A 107 -2.89 11.00 1.48
C ASN A 107 -2.72 10.84 3.00
N ASP A 108 -3.54 10.03 3.62
CA ASP A 108 -3.42 9.72 5.04
C ASP A 108 -2.09 9.04 5.34
N PHE A 109 -1.68 8.11 4.48
CA PHE A 109 -0.39 7.44 4.63
C PHE A 109 0.77 8.42 4.55
N MET A 110 0.70 9.37 3.61
CA MET A 110 1.75 10.38 3.45
C MET A 110 1.87 11.26 4.71
N LYS A 111 0.75 11.59 5.34
CA LYS A 111 0.75 12.33 6.61
C LYS A 111 1.39 11.51 7.75
N ILE A 112 1.08 10.21 7.79
CA ILE A 112 1.66 9.30 8.78
C ILE A 112 3.18 9.25 8.63
N ILE A 113 3.68 9.12 7.41
CA ILE A 113 5.12 9.08 7.14
C ILE A 113 5.80 10.38 7.56
N LYS A 114 5.22 11.51 7.22
CA LYS A 114 5.78 12.81 7.62
C LYS A 114 5.92 12.91 9.14
N LYS A 115 4.89 12.51 9.87
CA LYS A 115 4.93 12.49 11.33
C LYS A 115 5.98 11.52 11.87
N MET A 116 6.07 10.36 11.27
CA MET A 116 6.96 9.28 11.72
C MET A 116 8.44 9.69 11.64
N TYR A 117 8.80 10.48 10.63
CA TYR A 117 10.17 10.91 10.39
C TYR A 117 10.39 12.39 10.67
N GLU A 118 9.44 13.06 11.26
CA GLU A 118 9.57 14.44 11.67
C GLU A 118 10.51 14.53 12.88
N VAL A 119 11.44 15.43 12.81
CA VAL A 119 12.44 15.64 13.86
C VAL A 119 12.00 16.76 14.79
#